data_c0cd0e615ffd7001c75bab2134f70d3a
#
_entry.id   c0cd0e615ffd7001c75bab2134f70d3a
#
_cell.length_a   1.000
_cell.length_b   1.000
_cell.length_c   1.000
_cell.angle_alpha   90.00
_cell.angle_beta   90.00
_cell.angle_gamma   90.00
#
_symmetry.space_group_name_H-M   'P 1'
#
loop_
_entity.id
_entity.type
_entity.pdbx_description
1 polymer ?
#
loop_
_entity_poly.entity_id
_entity_poly.type
_entity_poly.pdbx_seq_one_letter_code
_entity_poly.pdbx_strand_id
1 'polypeptide(L)'
;MAYMRAARPADGVLAMTSKSSSAKARRRALGHGFSLVELMVTVAVLSVLMVLAVPSFTEWVQNSRIRTAAESVQNGVQLARAEAVRRNARVEFALVGTGGGWVVRFAGGGATIQERSGSEGAGGVVLSTVPADATSVTFDGLGRADNTLTAINIDVPTSALPAAQSRDLRINIGTGGVRMCDPNVSDSTDPRKC
;
A
#
# COMPACT_ATOMS: atom_id res chain seq x y z
N MET A 1 -59.07 4.13 -54.74
CA MET A 1 -60.53 4.40 -54.54
C MET A 1 -60.63 5.14 -53.21
N ALA A 2 -60.85 6.40 -53.38
CA ALA A 2 -62.05 7.20 -53.17
C ALA A 2 -62.11 7.66 -51.68
N TYR A 3 -61.83 8.92 -51.43
CA TYR A 3 -62.75 10.09 -51.37
C TYR A 3 -63.54 10.09 -50.05
N MET A 4 -63.62 11.10 -49.25
CA MET A 4 -63.94 12.50 -49.34
C MET A 4 -64.01 13.07 -47.89
N ARG A 5 -63.41 14.22 -47.63
CA ARG A 5 -64.01 15.60 -47.60
C ARG A 5 -64.78 15.91 -46.31
N ALA A 6 -64.19 16.76 -45.49
CA ALA A 6 -64.55 18.19 -45.33
C ALA A 6 -65.64 18.47 -44.26
N ALA A 7 -65.29 19.32 -43.31
CA ALA A 7 -65.90 20.65 -43.12
C ALA A 7 -65.40 21.32 -41.80
N ARG A 8 -64.94 22.56 -41.88
CA ARG A 8 -64.97 23.60 -40.85
C ARG A 8 -66.37 24.22 -40.76
N PRO A 9 -66.78 24.87 -39.69
CA PRO A 9 -66.39 26.25 -39.37
C PRO A 9 -66.18 26.49 -37.83
N ALA A 10 -65.34 27.42 -37.43
CA ALA A 10 -65.45 28.84 -37.19
C ALA A 10 -66.09 29.26 -35.85
N ASP A 11 -65.44 30.27 -35.31
CA ASP A 11 -65.84 31.23 -34.26
C ASP A 11 -65.53 30.85 -32.82
N GLY A 12 -64.49 31.40 -32.24
CA GLY A 12 -64.43 32.82 -31.87
C GLY A 12 -64.65 32.89 -30.38
N VAL A 13 -63.64 33.17 -29.60
CA VAL A 13 -63.66 34.13 -28.53
C VAL A 13 -62.26 34.21 -27.93
N LEU A 14 -61.63 35.34 -28.09
CA LEU A 14 -60.42 35.75 -27.41
C LEU A 14 -60.67 35.92 -25.90
N ALA A 15 -60.24 34.95 -25.11
CA ALA A 15 -60.08 35.14 -23.69
C ALA A 15 -58.62 35.50 -23.39
N MET A 16 -58.35 36.81 -23.24
CA MET A 16 -57.11 37.33 -22.68
C MET A 16 -57.04 36.90 -21.20
N THR A 17 -56.43 35.79 -20.90
CA THR A 17 -55.96 35.47 -19.57
C THR A 17 -54.63 36.15 -19.35
N SER A 18 -54.59 37.22 -18.61
CA SER A 18 -53.41 37.88 -18.11
C SER A 18 -52.65 36.88 -17.21
N LYS A 19 -51.58 36.34 -17.73
CA LYS A 19 -50.65 35.50 -16.96
C LYS A 19 -49.89 36.40 -16.02
N SER A 20 -50.38 36.53 -14.74
CA SER A 20 -49.65 37.13 -13.65
C SER A 20 -48.32 36.43 -13.50
N SER A 21 -47.27 37.08 -13.98
CA SER A 21 -45.88 36.64 -13.82
C SER A 21 -45.53 36.89 -12.32
N SER A 22 -45.74 35.88 -11.48
CA SER A 22 -45.22 35.86 -10.13
C SER A 22 -43.70 35.82 -10.22
N ALA A 23 -43.07 36.98 -10.14
CA ALA A 23 -41.64 37.13 -10.02
C ALA A 23 -41.21 36.49 -8.69
N LYS A 24 -40.82 35.21 -8.77
CA LYS A 24 -40.20 34.46 -7.64
C LYS A 24 -38.90 35.19 -7.29
N ALA A 25 -38.97 36.08 -6.30
CA ALA A 25 -37.78 36.76 -5.79
C ALA A 25 -36.78 35.68 -5.36
N ARG A 26 -35.76 35.46 -6.17
CA ARG A 26 -34.55 34.67 -5.75
C ARG A 26 -33.95 35.43 -4.58
N ARG A 27 -34.25 34.98 -3.36
CA ARG A 27 -33.45 35.33 -2.19
C ARG A 27 -32.02 34.93 -2.51
N ARG A 28 -31.19 35.90 -2.90
CA ARG A 28 -29.74 35.73 -2.90
C ARG A 28 -29.38 35.41 -1.45
N ALA A 29 -29.03 34.15 -1.22
CA ALA A 29 -28.35 33.78 0.01
C ALA A 29 -27.09 34.65 0.03
N LEU A 30 -27.05 35.61 0.96
CA LEU A 30 -25.88 36.40 1.26
C LEU A 30 -24.85 35.40 1.76
N GLY A 31 -23.92 35.01 0.89
CA GLY A 31 -22.75 34.23 1.28
C GLY A 31 -22.01 35.07 2.33
N HIS A 32 -22.04 34.63 3.57
CA HIS A 32 -21.25 35.24 4.62
C HIS A 32 -19.79 34.89 4.28
N GLY A 33 -19.02 35.86 3.83
CA GLY A 33 -17.58 35.71 3.69
C GLY A 33 -16.95 35.54 5.08
N PHE A 34 -15.90 34.72 5.17
CA PHE A 34 -15.15 34.57 6.40
C PHE A 34 -14.53 35.90 6.82
N SER A 35 -14.59 36.19 8.11
CA SER A 35 -13.91 37.37 8.66
C SER A 35 -12.41 37.12 8.73
N LEU A 36 -11.58 38.17 8.62
CA LEU A 36 -10.13 38.05 8.73
C LEU A 36 -9.73 37.42 10.09
N VAL A 37 -10.44 37.74 11.16
CA VAL A 37 -10.21 37.19 12.49
C VAL A 37 -10.51 35.69 12.52
N GLU A 38 -11.60 35.24 11.91
CA GLU A 38 -11.95 33.82 11.81
C GLU A 38 -10.90 33.02 11.06
N LEU A 39 -10.34 33.57 9.96
CA LEU A 39 -9.22 32.96 9.25
C LEU A 39 -7.98 32.86 10.15
N MET A 40 -7.65 33.91 10.89
CA MET A 40 -6.49 33.89 11.79
C MET A 40 -6.63 32.83 12.89
N VAL A 41 -7.82 32.73 13.50
CA VAL A 41 -8.10 31.74 14.55
C VAL A 41 -8.07 30.33 13.98
N THR A 42 -8.66 30.09 12.81
CA THR A 42 -8.66 28.76 12.20
C THR A 42 -7.25 28.30 11.84
N VAL A 43 -6.41 29.18 11.28
CA VAL A 43 -5.01 28.86 10.98
C VAL A 43 -4.21 28.59 12.25
N ALA A 44 -4.43 29.36 13.33
CA ALA A 44 -3.77 29.14 14.61
C ALA A 44 -4.12 27.76 15.20
N VAL A 45 -5.41 27.41 15.22
CA VAL A 45 -5.88 26.09 15.69
C VAL A 45 -5.33 24.96 14.82
N LEU A 46 -5.37 25.12 13.50
CA LEU A 46 -4.81 24.13 12.55
C LEU A 46 -3.31 23.90 12.78
N SER A 47 -2.56 24.97 13.05
CA SER A 47 -1.10 24.87 13.31
C SER A 47 -0.83 24.04 14.57
N VAL A 48 -1.59 24.24 15.64
CA VAL A 48 -1.45 23.44 16.88
C VAL A 48 -1.79 21.97 16.62
N LEU A 49 -2.88 21.69 15.90
CA LEU A 49 -3.28 20.32 15.59
C LEU A 49 -2.24 19.62 14.70
N MET A 50 -1.64 20.32 13.74
CA MET A 50 -0.57 19.76 12.89
C MET A 50 0.65 19.34 13.71
N VAL A 51 1.10 20.15 14.67
CA VAL A 51 2.26 19.79 15.51
C VAL A 51 2.01 18.49 16.29
N LEU A 52 0.80 18.26 16.75
CA LEU A 52 0.43 17.02 17.46
C LEU A 52 0.27 15.81 16.54
N ALA A 53 -0.11 16.03 15.30
CA ALA A 53 -0.36 14.95 14.33
C ALA A 53 0.92 14.39 13.68
N VAL A 54 1.96 15.22 13.50
CA VAL A 54 3.20 14.84 12.79
C VAL A 54 3.89 13.60 13.39
N PRO A 55 4.10 13.46 14.72
CA PRO A 55 4.76 12.28 15.27
C PRO A 55 4.07 10.97 14.94
N SER A 56 2.75 10.90 15.11
CA SER A 56 1.97 9.70 14.81
C SER A 56 1.98 9.33 13.32
N PHE A 57 2.01 10.34 12.45
CA PHE A 57 2.09 10.13 11.02
C PHE A 57 3.43 9.53 10.59
N THR A 58 4.54 10.02 11.16
CA THR A 58 5.88 9.46 10.87
C THR A 58 6.00 8.01 11.34
N GLU A 59 5.50 7.67 12.52
CA GLU A 59 5.45 6.30 13.01
C GLU A 59 4.68 5.38 12.04
N TRP A 60 3.49 5.81 11.62
CA TRP A 60 2.68 5.04 10.68
C TRP A 60 3.38 4.82 9.34
N VAL A 61 4.05 5.84 8.79
CA VAL A 61 4.79 5.73 7.53
C VAL A 61 5.95 4.74 7.66
N GLN A 62 6.73 4.80 8.74
CA GLN A 62 7.86 3.90 8.95
C GLN A 62 7.40 2.44 9.11
N ASN A 63 6.37 2.19 9.91
CA ASN A 63 5.80 0.86 10.07
C ASN A 63 5.17 0.32 8.77
N SER A 64 4.61 1.19 7.94
CA SER A 64 4.13 0.82 6.59
C SER A 64 5.29 0.41 5.67
N ARG A 65 6.45 1.07 5.77
CA ARG A 65 7.66 0.69 5.00
C ARG A 65 8.19 -0.68 5.41
N ILE A 66 8.27 -0.97 6.72
CA ILE A 66 8.65 -2.30 7.23
C ILE A 66 7.75 -3.37 6.62
N ARG A 67 6.44 -3.16 6.68
CA ARG A 67 5.47 -4.11 6.14
C ARG A 67 5.62 -4.30 4.62
N THR A 68 5.74 -3.21 3.87
CA THR A 68 5.92 -3.27 2.41
C THR A 68 7.22 -4.00 2.03
N ALA A 69 8.31 -3.76 2.77
CA ALA A 69 9.58 -4.48 2.57
C ALA A 69 9.42 -5.97 2.88
N ALA A 70 8.78 -6.32 4.00
CA ALA A 70 8.57 -7.69 4.41
C ALA A 70 7.71 -8.47 3.40
N GLU A 71 6.60 -7.90 2.94
CA GLU A 71 5.75 -8.49 1.92
C GLU A 71 6.51 -8.67 0.59
N SER A 72 7.33 -7.68 0.21
CA SER A 72 8.17 -7.76 -0.98
C SER A 72 9.18 -8.90 -0.93
N VAL A 73 9.94 -8.98 0.16
CA VAL A 73 10.96 -10.02 0.37
C VAL A 73 10.30 -11.40 0.44
N GLN A 74 9.21 -11.53 1.18
CA GLN A 74 8.44 -12.78 1.27
C GLN A 74 7.98 -13.25 -0.12
N ASN A 75 7.44 -12.35 -0.93
CA ASN A 75 7.00 -12.64 -2.28
C ASN A 75 8.17 -13.08 -3.17
N GLY A 76 9.35 -12.44 -3.04
CA GLY A 76 10.56 -12.82 -3.75
C GLY A 76 11.03 -14.24 -3.41
N VAL A 77 11.03 -14.59 -2.10
CA VAL A 77 11.41 -15.94 -1.65
C VAL A 77 10.41 -17.00 -2.14
N GLN A 78 9.09 -16.69 -2.06
CA GLN A 78 8.05 -17.60 -2.57
C GLN A 78 8.12 -17.77 -4.09
N LEU A 79 8.43 -16.69 -4.82
CA LEU A 79 8.67 -16.74 -6.26
C LEU A 79 9.84 -17.67 -6.61
N ALA A 80 10.98 -17.53 -5.92
CA ALA A 80 12.13 -18.39 -6.14
C ALA A 80 11.78 -19.86 -5.94
N ARG A 81 11.05 -20.19 -4.87
CA ARG A 81 10.56 -21.53 -4.61
C ARG A 81 9.63 -22.05 -5.70
N ALA A 82 8.65 -21.23 -6.12
CA ALA A 82 7.69 -21.61 -7.15
C ALA A 82 8.38 -21.83 -8.51
N GLU A 83 9.34 -20.98 -8.88
CA GLU A 83 10.11 -21.11 -10.11
C GLU A 83 11.02 -22.33 -10.10
N ALA A 84 11.61 -22.68 -8.95
CA ALA A 84 12.39 -23.88 -8.79
C ALA A 84 11.56 -25.14 -9.09
N VAL A 85 10.36 -25.23 -8.50
CA VAL A 85 9.44 -26.35 -8.73
C VAL A 85 8.93 -26.35 -10.19
N ARG A 86 8.49 -25.20 -10.69
CA ARG A 86 7.94 -25.07 -12.04
C ARG A 86 8.92 -25.51 -13.12
N ARG A 87 10.20 -25.18 -12.93
CA ARG A 87 11.26 -25.47 -13.93
C ARG A 87 12.04 -26.74 -13.63
N ASN A 88 11.75 -27.41 -12.50
CA ASN A 88 12.52 -28.51 -11.97
C ASN A 88 14.04 -28.23 -11.99
N ALA A 89 14.42 -27.02 -11.52
CA ALA A 89 15.79 -26.52 -11.58
C ALA A 89 16.13 -25.80 -10.26
N ARG A 90 17.42 -25.64 -9.99
CA ARG A 90 17.88 -24.88 -8.83
C ARG A 90 17.71 -23.38 -9.09
N VAL A 91 16.92 -22.68 -8.22
CA VAL A 91 16.68 -21.24 -8.28
C VAL A 91 17.12 -20.59 -6.98
N GLU A 92 17.87 -19.51 -7.09
CA GLU A 92 18.42 -18.74 -5.99
C GLU A 92 17.60 -17.46 -5.80
N PHE A 93 17.23 -17.20 -4.56
CA PHE A 93 16.84 -15.86 -4.10
C PHE A 93 18.04 -15.23 -3.42
N ALA A 94 18.38 -13.99 -3.76
CA ALA A 94 19.46 -13.25 -3.12
C ALA A 94 19.01 -11.83 -2.80
N LEU A 95 19.39 -11.35 -1.58
CA LEU A 95 19.26 -9.95 -1.21
C LEU A 95 20.33 -9.13 -1.95
N VAL A 96 19.97 -7.99 -2.48
CA VAL A 96 20.87 -7.08 -3.22
C VAL A 96 20.71 -5.65 -2.74
N GLY A 97 21.82 -4.95 -2.60
CA GLY A 97 21.83 -3.56 -2.18
C GLY A 97 21.33 -3.37 -0.73
N THR A 98 20.75 -2.19 -0.49
CA THR A 98 20.15 -1.80 0.80
C THR A 98 18.65 -1.63 0.66
N GLY A 99 17.90 -1.71 1.78
CA GLY A 99 16.49 -1.38 1.79
C GLY A 99 15.54 -2.46 1.26
N GLY A 100 15.94 -3.75 1.27
CA GLY A 100 15.05 -4.85 0.91
C GLY A 100 15.01 -5.16 -0.60
N GLY A 101 16.03 -4.76 -1.35
CA GLY A 101 16.21 -5.20 -2.74
C GLY A 101 16.54 -6.69 -2.82
N TRP A 102 16.06 -7.34 -3.88
CA TRP A 102 16.29 -8.76 -4.09
C TRP A 102 16.31 -9.13 -5.57
N VAL A 103 16.92 -10.26 -5.85
CA VAL A 103 16.95 -10.89 -7.18
C VAL A 103 16.61 -12.37 -7.06
N VAL A 104 15.83 -12.87 -7.99
CA VAL A 104 15.56 -14.28 -8.22
C VAL A 104 16.21 -14.68 -9.54
N ARG A 105 17.08 -15.70 -9.51
CA ARG A 105 17.85 -16.16 -10.67
C ARG A 105 18.09 -17.67 -10.62
N PHE A 106 18.51 -18.24 -11.71
CA PHE A 106 19.03 -19.61 -11.68
C PHE A 106 20.29 -19.68 -10.82
N ALA A 107 20.42 -20.73 -10.02
CA ALA A 107 21.56 -20.91 -9.12
C ALA A 107 22.89 -20.92 -9.87
N GLY A 108 23.97 -20.50 -9.19
CA GLY A 108 25.30 -20.41 -9.79
C GLY A 108 25.51 -19.20 -10.71
N GLY A 109 24.77 -18.12 -10.49
CA GLY A 109 24.91 -16.89 -11.28
C GLY A 109 24.23 -16.95 -12.66
N GLY A 110 23.25 -17.84 -12.82
CA GLY A 110 22.50 -17.97 -14.07
C GLY A 110 21.56 -16.78 -14.35
N ALA A 111 20.78 -16.92 -15.43
CA ALA A 111 19.89 -15.85 -15.89
C ALA A 111 18.92 -15.36 -14.80
N THR A 112 18.75 -14.05 -14.69
CA THR A 112 17.78 -13.39 -13.79
C THR A 112 16.37 -13.71 -14.28
N ILE A 113 15.53 -14.13 -13.34
CA ILE A 113 14.10 -14.37 -13.56
C ILE A 113 13.32 -13.11 -13.23
N GLN A 114 13.61 -12.52 -12.07
CA GLN A 114 13.01 -11.28 -11.60
C GLN A 114 13.94 -10.59 -10.59
N GLU A 115 13.90 -9.28 -10.58
CA GLU A 115 14.60 -8.45 -9.59
C GLU A 115 13.71 -7.31 -9.12
N ARG A 116 13.99 -6.80 -7.93
CA ARG A 116 13.34 -5.64 -7.38
C ARG A 116 14.34 -4.77 -6.63
N SER A 117 14.31 -3.47 -6.92
CA SER A 117 15.12 -2.48 -6.20
C SER A 117 14.61 -2.26 -4.78
N GLY A 118 15.50 -2.16 -3.81
CA GLY A 118 15.16 -1.83 -2.42
C GLY A 118 14.61 -0.40 -2.22
N SER A 119 14.78 0.49 -3.20
CA SER A 119 14.23 1.84 -3.15
C SER A 119 12.72 1.89 -3.46
N GLU A 120 12.15 0.84 -4.05
CA GLU A 120 10.74 0.79 -4.46
C GLU A 120 9.81 0.55 -3.27
N GLY A 121 9.35 1.63 -2.64
CA GLY A 121 8.36 1.60 -1.56
C GLY A 121 8.87 1.19 -0.18
N ALA A 122 10.12 0.77 -0.06
CA ALA A 122 10.75 0.30 1.18
C ALA A 122 12.04 1.05 1.54
N GLY A 123 12.25 2.24 0.99
CA GLY A 123 13.46 3.03 1.26
C GLY A 123 13.62 3.32 2.75
N GLY A 124 14.85 3.11 3.27
CA GLY A 124 15.19 3.38 4.67
C GLY A 124 14.97 2.22 5.65
N VAL A 125 14.57 1.02 5.19
CA VAL A 125 14.56 -0.18 6.03
C VAL A 125 15.96 -0.78 6.15
N VAL A 126 16.21 -1.44 7.26
CA VAL A 126 17.42 -2.22 7.54
C VAL A 126 17.05 -3.69 7.59
N LEU A 127 17.87 -4.51 6.91
CA LEU A 127 17.72 -5.96 6.96
C LEU A 127 18.87 -6.58 7.73
N SER A 128 18.56 -7.56 8.58
CA SER A 128 19.54 -8.44 9.17
C SER A 128 19.14 -9.89 8.91
N THR A 129 20.13 -10.75 8.71
CA THR A 129 19.92 -12.12 8.26
C THR A 129 20.35 -13.13 9.32
N VAL A 130 19.80 -14.31 9.24
CA VAL A 130 20.20 -15.45 10.07
C VAL A 130 20.50 -16.65 9.14
N PRO A 131 21.75 -17.16 9.18
CA PRO A 131 22.94 -16.65 9.89
C PRO A 131 23.31 -15.23 9.44
N ALA A 132 24.08 -14.51 10.29
CA ALA A 132 24.63 -13.22 9.90
C ALA A 132 25.46 -13.37 8.61
N ASP A 133 25.40 -12.37 7.74
CA ASP A 133 26.06 -12.34 6.43
C ASP A 133 25.54 -13.32 5.35
N ALA A 134 24.59 -14.19 5.69
CA ALA A 134 23.91 -15.01 4.68
C ALA A 134 22.98 -14.11 3.84
N THR A 135 23.26 -13.95 2.57
CA THR A 135 22.47 -13.06 1.67
C THR A 135 21.60 -13.81 0.69
N SER A 136 21.74 -15.13 0.59
CA SER A 136 21.00 -15.92 -0.41
C SER A 136 20.52 -17.25 0.12
N VAL A 137 19.47 -17.78 -0.50
CA VAL A 137 18.96 -19.14 -0.32
C VAL A 137 18.64 -19.75 -1.68
N THR A 138 19.01 -21.03 -1.83
CA THR A 138 18.72 -21.78 -3.06
C THR A 138 17.62 -22.81 -2.82
N PHE A 139 16.67 -22.86 -3.72
CA PHE A 139 15.61 -23.88 -3.75
C PHE A 139 15.90 -24.91 -4.82
N ASP A 140 15.72 -26.19 -4.49
CA ASP A 140 15.82 -27.31 -5.46
C ASP A 140 14.49 -27.47 -6.25
N GLY A 141 14.50 -28.35 -7.25
CA GLY A 141 13.32 -28.66 -8.06
C GLY A 141 12.12 -29.22 -7.29
N LEU A 142 12.29 -29.60 -6.02
CA LEU A 142 11.22 -30.03 -5.10
C LEU A 142 10.75 -28.87 -4.20
N GLY A 143 11.33 -27.68 -4.33
CA GLY A 143 11.01 -26.51 -3.53
C GLY A 143 11.59 -26.56 -2.11
N ARG A 144 12.64 -27.36 -1.87
CA ARG A 144 13.34 -27.43 -0.56
C ARG A 144 14.47 -26.41 -0.56
N ALA A 145 14.56 -25.64 0.54
CA ALA A 145 15.65 -24.69 0.77
C ALA A 145 16.94 -25.41 1.21
N ASP A 146 18.08 -24.86 0.83
CA ASP A 146 19.42 -25.34 1.24
C ASP A 146 19.81 -24.93 2.66
N ASN A 147 18.95 -24.17 3.37
CA ASN A 147 19.15 -23.66 4.73
C ASN A 147 20.37 -22.73 4.92
N THR A 148 20.90 -22.15 3.85
CA THR A 148 21.99 -21.15 3.95
C THR A 148 21.50 -19.85 4.58
N LEU A 149 20.25 -19.44 4.29
CA LEU A 149 19.55 -18.29 4.85
C LEU A 149 18.23 -18.77 5.47
N THR A 150 18.12 -18.69 6.80
CA THR A 150 16.99 -19.25 7.54
C THR A 150 15.99 -18.20 8.00
N ALA A 151 16.43 -16.95 8.21
CA ALA A 151 15.53 -15.86 8.51
C ALA A 151 16.07 -14.51 8.04
N ILE A 152 15.14 -13.60 7.74
CA ILE A 152 15.41 -12.20 7.42
C ILE A 152 14.59 -11.35 8.37
N ASN A 153 15.24 -10.52 9.18
CA ASN A 153 14.58 -9.51 10.00
C ASN A 153 14.53 -8.20 9.22
N ILE A 154 13.42 -7.52 9.32
CA ILE A 154 13.16 -6.25 8.65
C ILE A 154 12.74 -5.23 9.69
N ASP A 155 13.50 -4.14 9.78
CA ASP A 155 13.30 -3.05 10.73
C ASP A 155 13.64 -1.70 10.06
N VAL A 156 13.49 -0.61 10.80
CA VAL A 156 13.98 0.72 10.45
C VAL A 156 15.07 1.15 11.43
N PRO A 157 15.99 2.06 11.02
CA PRO A 157 17.00 2.57 11.94
C PRO A 157 16.35 3.26 13.14
N THR A 158 16.93 3.09 14.32
CA THR A 158 16.45 3.75 15.56
C THR A 158 16.47 5.28 15.48
N SER A 159 17.25 5.83 14.56
CA SER A 159 17.24 7.27 14.23
C SER A 159 15.96 7.70 13.48
N ALA A 160 15.29 6.79 12.79
CA ALA A 160 14.04 7.07 12.06
C ALA A 160 12.80 6.80 12.93
N LEU A 161 12.85 5.75 13.77
CA LEU A 161 11.78 5.39 14.68
C LEU A 161 12.37 4.69 15.92
N PRO A 162 12.02 5.12 17.17
CA PRO A 162 12.43 4.41 18.37
C PRO A 162 11.98 2.95 18.36
N ALA A 163 12.83 2.04 18.84
CA ALA A 163 12.56 0.60 18.86
C ALA A 163 11.22 0.21 19.54
N ALA A 164 10.79 0.97 20.57
CA ALA A 164 9.51 0.74 21.23
C ALA A 164 8.28 1.04 20.36
N GLN A 165 8.45 1.77 19.25
CA GLN A 165 7.40 2.15 18.30
C GLN A 165 7.53 1.39 16.98
N SER A 166 8.68 0.74 16.74
CA SER A 166 8.91 -0.09 15.56
C SER A 166 8.12 -1.39 15.66
N ARG A 167 7.54 -1.81 14.55
CA ARG A 167 6.85 -3.10 14.38
C ARG A 167 7.68 -3.99 13.48
N ASP A 168 8.78 -4.49 14.03
CA ASP A 168 9.70 -5.35 13.31
C ASP A 168 8.99 -6.58 12.77
N LEU A 169 9.40 -7.04 11.62
CA LEU A 169 8.89 -8.26 11.02
C LEU A 169 10.05 -9.20 10.68
N ARG A 170 9.79 -10.49 10.83
CA ARG A 170 10.71 -11.55 10.47
C ARG A 170 10.11 -12.48 9.43
N ILE A 171 10.90 -12.84 8.45
CA ILE A 171 10.57 -13.86 7.47
C ILE A 171 11.41 -15.09 7.77
N ASN A 172 10.76 -16.15 8.24
CA ASN A 172 11.39 -17.44 8.45
C ASN A 172 11.33 -18.26 7.17
N ILE A 173 12.48 -18.80 6.75
CA ILE A 173 12.66 -19.61 5.55
C ILE A 173 13.03 -21.01 6.01
N GLY A 174 12.14 -21.95 5.79
CA GLY A 174 12.37 -23.34 6.18
C GLY A 174 12.05 -24.33 5.07
N THR A 175 12.39 -25.57 5.28
CA THR A 175 12.09 -26.67 4.34
C THR A 175 10.60 -26.83 4.07
N GLY A 176 9.75 -26.50 5.06
CA GLY A 176 8.30 -26.56 4.96
C GLY A 176 7.63 -25.35 4.31
N GLY A 177 8.33 -24.21 4.21
CA GLY A 177 7.73 -22.99 3.65
C GLY A 177 8.37 -21.70 4.13
N VAL A 178 7.77 -20.61 3.69
CA VAL A 178 8.15 -19.24 4.05
C VAL A 178 7.02 -18.62 4.87
N ARG A 179 7.34 -18.15 6.07
CA ARG A 179 6.38 -17.57 7.01
C ARG A 179 6.85 -16.21 7.49
N MET A 180 5.97 -15.22 7.44
CA MET A 180 6.16 -13.94 8.11
C MET A 180 5.65 -14.04 9.54
N CYS A 181 6.38 -13.48 10.49
CA CYS A 181 6.03 -13.44 11.90
C CYS A 181 6.56 -12.16 12.56
N ASP A 182 6.09 -11.88 13.75
CA ASP A 182 6.46 -10.73 14.57
C ASP A 182 7.36 -11.20 15.73
N PRO A 183 8.65 -10.81 15.75
CA PRO A 183 9.57 -11.24 16.79
C PRO A 183 9.27 -10.61 18.16
N ASN A 184 8.50 -9.52 18.20
CA ASN A 184 8.16 -8.82 19.45
C ASN A 184 6.93 -9.42 20.15
N VAL A 185 6.22 -10.36 19.51
CA VAL A 185 5.11 -11.07 20.14
C VAL A 185 5.63 -12.15 21.08
N SER A 186 5.40 -11.98 22.37
CA SER A 186 5.80 -12.94 23.42
C SER A 186 4.76 -14.02 23.68
N ASP A 187 3.49 -13.75 23.43
CA ASP A 187 2.39 -14.70 23.65
C ASP A 187 2.51 -15.92 22.72
N SER A 188 2.63 -17.10 23.32
CA SER A 188 2.76 -18.37 22.58
C SER A 188 1.50 -18.79 21.83
N THR A 189 0.34 -18.22 22.16
CA THR A 189 -0.93 -18.50 21.52
C THR A 189 -1.23 -17.57 20.34
N ASP A 190 -0.48 -16.48 20.21
CA ASP A 190 -0.64 -15.56 19.08
C ASP A 190 -0.05 -16.16 17.78
N PRO A 191 -0.84 -16.32 16.72
CA PRO A 191 -0.37 -16.89 15.47
C PRO A 191 0.70 -16.04 14.75
N ARG A 192 0.89 -14.80 15.17
CA ARG A 192 1.93 -13.90 14.61
C ARG A 192 3.29 -14.12 15.23
N LYS A 193 3.38 -14.83 16.35
CA LYS A 193 4.65 -15.12 17.03
C LYS A 193 5.64 -15.85 16.11
N CYS A 194 6.88 -15.45 16.13
CA CYS A 194 7.99 -16.25 15.60
C CYS A 194 8.30 -17.42 16.52
#